data_8df703507b093d734634487f9dfa7f1e
#
_entry.id   8df703507b093d734634487f9dfa7f1e
#
_cell.length_a   1.000
_cell.length_b   1.000
_cell.length_c   1.000
_cell.angle_alpha   90.00
_cell.angle_beta   90.00
_cell.angle_gamma   90.00
#
_symmetry.space_group_name_H-M   'P 1'
#
loop_
_entity.id
_entity.type
_entity.pdbx_description
1 polymer ?
#
loop_
_entity_poly.entity_id
_entity_poly.type
_entity_poly.pdbx_seq_one_letter_code
_entity_poly.pdbx_strand_id
1 'polypeptide(L)'
;MSSQPASIEEHVITESRLISLNSKYATDLLNGDKKSSVSFDFNAIARKDAKVLYHTLAIQSAEIPASYYNVNSTNNTINLTEGGQTFSVVIPIGNYDAETFAAAFIVAHNALFTYDAILAFNTTTGKYSLMSVQNGQLIVMNLAATTSQLILGVNTITNFPFNAGNPTFMDRPANFLGVVKIKVSSNALAGDNYDSVSLNTSTLIDTISTTATSFGLTIYNSLGRESFVKAKRIDEIDIQLHDQNDEVIDCLLYTSDA
;
A
#
# COMPACT_ATOMS: atom_id res chain seq x y z
N MET A 1 -2.56 12.10 68.38
CA MET A 1 -3.01 10.96 67.57
C MET A 1 -3.35 11.50 66.19
N SER A 2 -2.45 11.33 65.22
CA SER A 2 -2.64 11.77 63.85
C SER A 2 -3.35 10.67 63.10
N SER A 3 -4.60 10.89 62.66
CA SER A 3 -5.33 9.99 61.80
C SER A 3 -4.77 10.12 60.39
N GLN A 4 -4.06 9.10 59.88
CA GLN A 4 -3.79 9.00 58.44
C GLN A 4 -5.11 8.94 57.66
N PRO A 5 -5.24 9.69 56.57
CA PRO A 5 -6.37 9.53 55.68
C PRO A 5 -6.30 8.16 55.03
N ALA A 6 -7.41 7.44 55.05
CA ALA A 6 -7.54 6.16 54.35
C ALA A 6 -7.27 6.37 52.84
N SER A 7 -6.30 5.65 52.30
CA SER A 7 -6.08 5.61 50.87
C SER A 7 -7.29 4.92 50.23
N ILE A 8 -8.06 5.67 49.46
CA ILE A 8 -9.08 5.09 48.57
C ILE A 8 -8.30 4.42 47.43
N GLU A 9 -8.17 3.10 47.46
CA GLU A 9 -7.76 2.34 46.30
C GLU A 9 -8.90 2.39 45.26
N GLU A 10 -8.77 3.24 44.25
CA GLU A 10 -9.64 3.19 43.08
C GLU A 10 -9.35 1.90 42.31
N HIS A 11 -10.23 0.94 42.40
CA HIS A 11 -10.21 -0.24 41.54
C HIS A 11 -10.72 0.11 40.17
N VAL A 12 -9.81 0.25 39.18
CA VAL A 12 -10.18 0.38 37.76
C VAL A 12 -10.67 -1.01 37.28
N ILE A 13 -11.97 -1.10 37.02
CA ILE A 13 -12.55 -2.32 36.43
C ILE A 13 -12.34 -2.22 34.92
N THR A 14 -11.59 -3.14 34.34
CA THR A 14 -11.37 -3.26 32.89
C THR A 14 -12.28 -4.36 32.34
N GLU A 15 -13.15 -4.06 31.41
CA GLU A 15 -13.94 -5.02 30.65
C GLU A 15 -13.36 -5.14 29.24
N SER A 16 -13.03 -6.34 28.80
CA SER A 16 -12.52 -6.62 27.45
C SER A 16 -13.56 -7.39 26.64
N ARG A 17 -13.72 -7.03 25.38
CA ARG A 17 -14.58 -7.72 24.40
C ARG A 17 -13.78 -8.05 23.16
N LEU A 18 -13.88 -9.30 22.71
CA LEU A 18 -13.32 -9.72 21.43
C LEU A 18 -14.38 -9.55 20.34
N ILE A 19 -14.02 -8.88 19.26
CA ILE A 19 -14.85 -8.68 18.09
C ILE A 19 -14.14 -9.33 16.91
N SER A 20 -14.83 -10.26 16.21
CA SER A 20 -14.33 -10.88 15.00
C SER A 20 -15.00 -10.21 13.79
N LEU A 21 -14.20 -9.65 12.90
CA LEU A 21 -14.65 -8.99 11.69
C LEU A 21 -14.22 -9.81 10.47
N ASN A 22 -15.15 -10.01 9.53
CA ASN A 22 -14.86 -10.63 8.25
C ASN A 22 -15.48 -9.77 7.15
N SER A 23 -14.65 -9.25 6.24
CA SER A 23 -15.08 -8.34 5.18
C SER A 23 -16.17 -8.89 4.25
N LYS A 24 -16.33 -10.23 4.21
CA LYS A 24 -17.44 -10.87 3.50
C LYS A 24 -18.81 -10.45 4.02
N TYR A 25 -18.91 -10.15 5.32
CA TYR A 25 -20.14 -9.80 6.04
C TYR A 25 -20.21 -8.32 6.42
N ALA A 26 -19.40 -7.48 5.77
CA ALA A 26 -19.47 -6.05 5.97
C ALA A 26 -20.85 -5.50 5.58
N THR A 27 -21.32 -4.52 6.35
CA THR A 27 -22.60 -3.85 6.10
C THR A 27 -22.50 -2.97 4.86
N ASP A 28 -21.36 -2.26 4.72
CA ASP A 28 -21.11 -1.35 3.62
C ASP A 28 -19.66 -1.39 3.11
N LEU A 29 -19.48 -1.01 1.84
CA LEU A 29 -18.20 -0.77 1.19
C LEU A 29 -17.97 0.74 1.10
N LEU A 30 -16.96 1.25 1.81
CA LEU A 30 -16.74 2.70 1.95
C LEU A 30 -16.06 3.34 0.73
N ASN A 31 -15.47 2.53 -0.15
CA ASN A 31 -14.72 3.03 -1.31
C ASN A 31 -15.03 2.21 -2.57
N GLY A 32 -16.30 2.28 -3.01
CA GLY A 32 -16.79 1.50 -4.14
C GLY A 32 -16.69 -0.01 -3.90
N ASP A 33 -16.19 -0.76 -4.88
CA ASP A 33 -16.09 -2.23 -4.78
C ASP A 33 -14.86 -2.71 -3.99
N LYS A 34 -14.09 -1.79 -3.39
CA LYS A 34 -12.85 -2.14 -2.66
C LYS A 34 -13.18 -2.64 -1.25
N LYS A 35 -13.13 -3.95 -1.05
CA LYS A 35 -13.31 -4.59 0.28
C LYS A 35 -12.17 -4.36 1.27
N SER A 36 -11.17 -3.58 0.92
CA SER A 36 -10.17 -3.02 1.82
C SER A 36 -10.66 -1.80 2.59
N SER A 37 -11.89 -1.35 2.30
CA SER A 37 -12.53 -0.21 2.95
C SER A 37 -13.98 -0.58 3.24
N VAL A 38 -14.26 -1.02 4.45
CA VAL A 38 -15.54 -1.64 4.84
C VAL A 38 -16.05 -1.09 6.16
N SER A 39 -17.37 -1.10 6.38
CA SER A 39 -17.96 -0.85 7.68
C SER A 39 -18.84 -2.01 8.16
N PHE A 40 -19.00 -2.07 9.48
CA PHE A 40 -19.81 -3.04 10.18
C PHE A 40 -20.68 -2.32 11.21
N ASP A 41 -21.99 -2.47 11.08
CA ASP A 41 -22.95 -1.94 12.03
C ASP A 41 -23.24 -2.95 13.15
N PHE A 42 -23.25 -2.47 14.35
CA PHE A 42 -23.51 -3.27 15.54
C PHE A 42 -24.56 -2.61 16.45
N ASN A 43 -25.32 -3.42 17.15
CA ASN A 43 -26.24 -2.94 18.19
C ASN A 43 -25.50 -2.54 19.46
N ALA A 44 -24.76 -1.41 19.41
CA ALA A 44 -23.99 -0.83 20.50
C ALA A 44 -22.98 -1.80 21.17
N ILE A 45 -21.75 -1.84 20.62
CA ILE A 45 -20.64 -2.64 21.17
C ILE A 45 -20.22 -2.09 22.55
N ALA A 46 -20.08 -0.78 22.66
CA ALA A 46 -19.66 -0.09 23.86
C ALA A 46 -20.32 1.28 24.00
N ARG A 47 -20.57 1.70 25.24
CA ARG A 47 -21.05 3.06 25.57
C ARG A 47 -20.17 3.61 26.68
N LYS A 48 -19.75 4.86 26.52
CA LYS A 48 -19.08 5.62 27.56
C LYS A 48 -20.17 6.24 28.46
N ASP A 49 -20.37 5.66 29.63
CA ASP A 49 -21.19 6.26 30.68
C ASP A 49 -20.33 7.02 31.71
N ALA A 50 -20.92 7.50 32.79
CA ALA A 50 -20.22 8.28 33.80
C ALA A 50 -19.10 7.50 34.53
N LYS A 51 -19.03 6.18 34.37
CA LYS A 51 -18.05 5.30 35.02
C LYS A 51 -16.93 4.87 34.08
N VAL A 52 -17.10 5.02 32.76
CA VAL A 52 -16.09 4.65 31.74
C VAL A 52 -15.23 5.87 31.43
N LEU A 53 -13.97 5.82 31.79
CA LEU A 53 -13.00 6.91 31.57
C LEU A 53 -12.60 7.00 30.09
N TYR A 54 -12.30 5.86 29.46
CA TYR A 54 -11.89 5.78 28.06
C TYR A 54 -12.15 4.39 27.49
N HIS A 55 -12.16 4.30 26.18
CA HIS A 55 -12.10 3.04 25.45
C HIS A 55 -10.73 2.92 24.78
N THR A 56 -10.21 1.71 24.70
CA THR A 56 -9.06 1.35 23.87
C THR A 56 -9.46 0.28 22.87
N LEU A 57 -8.76 0.28 21.74
CA LEU A 57 -8.90 -0.71 20.69
C LEU A 57 -7.54 -1.30 20.38
N ALA A 58 -7.47 -2.61 20.19
CA ALA A 58 -6.28 -3.29 19.70
C ALA A 58 -6.67 -4.32 18.64
N ILE A 59 -5.87 -4.41 17.59
CA ILE A 59 -5.97 -5.52 16.63
C ILE A 59 -5.21 -6.69 17.26
N GLN A 60 -5.89 -7.76 17.64
CA GLN A 60 -5.23 -8.93 18.18
C GLN A 60 -4.59 -9.79 17.09
N SER A 61 -5.33 -10.03 16.01
CA SER A 61 -4.85 -10.75 14.84
C SER A 61 -5.55 -10.26 13.59
N ALA A 62 -4.89 -10.40 12.44
CA ALA A 62 -5.48 -10.14 11.14
C ALA A 62 -4.93 -11.13 10.11
N GLU A 63 -5.79 -11.54 9.19
CA GLU A 63 -5.45 -12.32 8.01
C GLU A 63 -5.84 -11.52 6.78
N ILE A 64 -4.82 -11.08 6.01
CA ILE A 64 -5.01 -10.20 4.86
C ILE A 64 -4.45 -10.90 3.62
N PRO A 65 -5.31 -11.26 2.66
CA PRO A 65 -4.84 -11.81 1.39
C PRO A 65 -3.97 -10.79 0.65
N ALA A 66 -2.78 -11.21 0.20
CA ALA A 66 -1.89 -10.40 -0.64
C ALA A 66 -2.37 -10.44 -2.10
N SER A 67 -3.62 -10.03 -2.33
CA SER A 67 -4.29 -10.03 -3.63
C SER A 67 -4.21 -8.67 -4.35
N TYR A 68 -3.21 -7.87 -4.02
CA TYR A 68 -2.92 -6.60 -4.67
C TYR A 68 -1.80 -6.75 -5.70
N TYR A 69 -1.87 -5.97 -6.77
CA TYR A 69 -0.85 -5.95 -7.80
C TYR A 69 0.34 -5.05 -7.42
N ASN A 70 1.57 -5.47 -7.77
CA ASN A 70 2.75 -4.64 -7.59
C ASN A 70 2.87 -3.56 -8.68
N VAL A 71 2.25 -3.76 -9.85
CA VAL A 71 2.04 -2.75 -10.87
C VAL A 71 0.55 -2.45 -10.95
N ASN A 72 0.17 -1.23 -10.64
CA ASN A 72 -1.21 -0.76 -10.58
C ASN A 72 -1.38 0.58 -11.32
N SER A 73 -2.56 1.18 -11.30
CA SER A 73 -2.86 2.42 -12.01
C SER A 73 -2.04 3.64 -11.55
N THR A 74 -1.43 3.60 -10.36
CA THR A 74 -0.65 4.71 -9.83
C THR A 74 0.84 4.65 -10.19
N ASN A 75 1.33 3.48 -10.65
CA ASN A 75 2.76 3.25 -10.90
C ASN A 75 3.08 2.53 -12.23
N ASN A 76 2.18 2.52 -13.20
CA ASN A 76 2.29 1.74 -14.44
C ASN A 76 2.68 2.54 -15.69
N THR A 77 2.97 3.84 -15.58
CA THR A 77 3.18 4.71 -16.75
C THR A 77 4.63 5.15 -16.87
N ILE A 78 5.17 5.05 -18.09
CA ILE A 78 6.52 5.46 -18.45
C ILE A 78 6.43 6.43 -19.63
N ASN A 79 6.83 7.68 -19.44
CA ASN A 79 6.81 8.69 -20.50
C ASN A 79 8.17 8.77 -21.18
N LEU A 80 8.19 8.49 -22.49
CA LEU A 80 9.40 8.40 -23.28
C LEU A 80 9.31 9.28 -24.54
N THR A 81 10.47 9.77 -24.98
CA THR A 81 10.65 10.42 -26.29
C THR A 81 11.75 9.69 -27.04
N GLU A 82 11.47 9.25 -28.26
CA GLU A 82 12.42 8.61 -29.16
C GLU A 82 12.15 9.03 -30.60
N GLY A 83 13.20 9.38 -31.38
CA GLY A 83 13.06 9.79 -32.77
C GLY A 83 12.13 10.98 -32.98
N GLY A 84 11.99 11.87 -31.98
CA GLY A 84 11.07 13.01 -32.04
C GLY A 84 9.61 12.68 -31.70
N GLN A 85 9.29 11.42 -31.43
CA GLN A 85 7.97 10.97 -30.98
C GLN A 85 7.94 10.90 -29.45
N THR A 86 6.83 11.33 -28.83
CA THR A 86 6.64 11.28 -27.37
C THR A 86 5.36 10.55 -27.04
N PHE A 87 5.46 9.47 -26.28
CA PHE A 87 4.32 8.67 -25.84
C PHE A 87 4.42 8.27 -24.39
N SER A 88 3.25 7.98 -23.80
CA SER A 88 3.10 7.33 -22.51
C SER A 88 2.97 5.82 -22.73
N VAL A 89 4.01 5.08 -22.38
CA VAL A 89 3.99 3.61 -22.36
C VAL A 89 3.30 3.17 -21.09
N VAL A 90 2.14 2.52 -21.22
CA VAL A 90 1.33 2.05 -20.08
C VAL A 90 1.48 0.54 -19.97
N ILE A 91 2.02 0.09 -18.83
CA ILE A 91 2.14 -1.34 -18.52
C ILE A 91 0.80 -1.84 -17.99
N PRO A 92 0.29 -2.99 -18.45
CA PRO A 92 -0.93 -3.58 -17.90
C PRO A 92 -0.81 -3.80 -16.39
N ILE A 93 -1.90 -3.58 -15.67
CA ILE A 93 -1.97 -3.83 -14.22
C ILE A 93 -1.75 -5.33 -13.97
N GLY A 94 -0.88 -5.67 -13.01
CA GLY A 94 -0.56 -7.07 -12.73
C GLY A 94 0.56 -7.26 -11.72
N ASN A 95 0.90 -8.52 -11.47
CA ASN A 95 2.06 -8.90 -10.68
C ASN A 95 3.20 -9.30 -11.60
N TYR A 96 4.29 -8.57 -11.51
CA TYR A 96 5.46 -8.72 -12.35
C TYR A 96 6.69 -9.01 -11.50
N ASP A 97 7.57 -9.82 -12.04
CA ASP A 97 8.98 -9.83 -11.73
C ASP A 97 9.76 -8.97 -12.75
N ALA A 98 11.08 -8.92 -12.61
CA ALA A 98 11.89 -8.06 -13.46
C ALA A 98 11.87 -8.49 -14.94
N GLU A 99 11.77 -9.77 -15.23
CA GLU A 99 11.79 -10.28 -16.59
C GLU A 99 10.43 -10.10 -17.28
N THR A 100 9.35 -10.42 -16.59
CA THR A 100 7.99 -10.27 -17.10
C THR A 100 7.61 -8.78 -17.28
N PHE A 101 8.09 -7.90 -16.40
CA PHE A 101 7.93 -6.46 -16.55
C PHE A 101 8.68 -5.94 -17.80
N ALA A 102 9.92 -6.38 -18.02
CA ALA A 102 10.69 -6.00 -19.19
C ALA A 102 9.99 -6.45 -20.49
N ALA A 103 9.46 -7.68 -20.51
CA ALA A 103 8.70 -8.19 -21.65
C ALA A 103 7.43 -7.36 -21.92
N ALA A 104 6.66 -7.04 -20.88
CA ALA A 104 5.46 -6.20 -21.01
C ALA A 104 5.80 -4.79 -21.50
N PHE A 105 6.89 -4.20 -20.99
CA PHE A 105 7.39 -2.91 -21.46
C PHE A 105 7.72 -2.93 -22.95
N ILE A 106 8.50 -3.92 -23.40
CA ILE A 106 8.91 -4.05 -24.81
C ILE A 106 7.67 -4.12 -25.73
N VAL A 107 6.68 -4.92 -25.37
CA VAL A 107 5.43 -5.03 -26.14
C VAL A 107 4.70 -3.70 -26.20
N ALA A 108 4.54 -3.03 -25.06
CA ALA A 108 3.84 -1.75 -24.99
C ALA A 108 4.60 -0.62 -25.71
N HIS A 109 5.92 -0.58 -25.60
CA HIS A 109 6.77 0.38 -26.27
C HIS A 109 6.70 0.22 -27.80
N ASN A 110 6.96 -1.00 -28.30
CA ASN A 110 7.04 -1.27 -29.73
C ASN A 110 5.70 -1.13 -30.47
N ALA A 111 4.58 -1.11 -29.73
CA ALA A 111 3.28 -0.78 -30.28
C ALA A 111 3.07 0.72 -30.53
N LEU A 112 3.87 1.59 -29.90
CA LEU A 112 3.73 3.05 -29.95
C LEU A 112 4.82 3.74 -30.76
N PHE A 113 6.04 3.23 -30.69
CA PHE A 113 7.22 3.84 -31.31
C PHE A 113 7.60 3.16 -32.62
N THR A 114 8.28 3.92 -33.47
CA THR A 114 8.77 3.45 -34.80
C THR A 114 9.96 2.48 -34.62
N TYR A 115 10.77 2.71 -33.60
CA TYR A 115 11.96 1.91 -33.31
C TYR A 115 11.72 1.02 -32.13
N ASP A 116 12.24 -0.21 -32.18
CA ASP A 116 12.17 -1.14 -31.07
C ASP A 116 13.09 -0.72 -29.93
N ALA A 117 12.69 -1.00 -28.71
CA ALA A 117 13.50 -0.81 -27.52
C ALA A 117 13.90 -2.14 -26.88
N ILE A 118 15.01 -2.12 -26.16
CA ILE A 118 15.45 -3.21 -25.29
C ILE A 118 15.45 -2.67 -23.86
N LEU A 119 14.66 -3.30 -22.99
CA LEU A 119 14.75 -3.15 -21.54
C LEU A 119 15.35 -4.45 -20.98
N ALA A 120 16.61 -4.40 -20.55
CA ALA A 120 17.33 -5.58 -20.04
C ALA A 120 17.57 -5.47 -18.54
N PHE A 121 17.31 -6.56 -17.82
CA PHE A 121 17.55 -6.64 -16.37
C PHE A 121 18.87 -7.34 -16.10
N ASN A 122 19.70 -6.73 -15.25
CA ASN A 122 20.95 -7.31 -14.78
C ASN A 122 20.73 -7.92 -13.39
N THR A 123 20.70 -9.24 -13.30
CA THR A 123 20.44 -9.99 -12.06
C THR A 123 21.51 -9.79 -10.98
N THR A 124 22.75 -9.48 -11.37
CA THR A 124 23.85 -9.23 -10.41
C THR A 124 23.70 -7.89 -9.70
N THR A 125 23.28 -6.86 -10.43
CA THR A 125 23.13 -5.50 -9.87
C THR A 125 21.71 -5.14 -9.49
N GLY A 126 20.72 -5.92 -9.92
CA GLY A 126 19.30 -5.66 -9.76
C GLY A 126 18.80 -4.45 -10.57
N LYS A 127 19.53 -4.02 -11.59
CA LYS A 127 19.24 -2.80 -12.34
C LYS A 127 18.78 -3.09 -13.74
N TYR A 128 17.90 -2.24 -14.25
CA TYR A 128 17.58 -2.18 -15.68
C TYR A 128 18.57 -1.33 -16.46
N SER A 129 18.71 -1.67 -17.73
CA SER A 129 19.23 -0.81 -18.79
C SER A 129 18.19 -0.67 -19.90
N LEU A 130 18.05 0.53 -20.45
CA LEU A 130 17.15 0.84 -21.55
C LEU A 130 17.96 1.36 -22.73
N MET A 131 17.67 0.90 -23.93
CA MET A 131 18.27 1.41 -25.16
C MET A 131 17.35 1.21 -26.36
N SER A 132 17.49 2.07 -27.39
CA SER A 132 16.90 1.83 -28.70
C SER A 132 17.64 0.73 -29.44
N VAL A 133 16.96 -0.02 -30.29
CA VAL A 133 17.60 -1.00 -31.20
C VAL A 133 18.27 -0.27 -32.38
N GLN A 134 17.77 0.90 -32.75
CA GLN A 134 18.25 1.69 -33.88
C GLN A 134 19.52 2.47 -33.52
N ASN A 135 20.60 2.21 -34.27
CA ASN A 135 21.86 2.93 -34.14
C ASN A 135 21.69 4.46 -34.33
N GLY A 136 22.26 5.21 -33.40
CA GLY A 136 22.17 6.67 -33.38
C GLY A 136 20.90 7.26 -32.79
N GLN A 137 19.96 6.42 -32.32
CA GLN A 137 18.77 6.89 -31.63
C GLN A 137 19.01 6.99 -30.10
N LEU A 138 18.29 7.92 -29.50
CA LEU A 138 18.30 8.20 -28.08
C LEU A 138 16.87 8.08 -27.52
N ILE A 139 16.69 7.28 -26.49
CA ILE A 139 15.48 7.31 -25.69
C ILE A 139 15.66 8.30 -24.56
N VAL A 140 14.74 9.23 -24.41
CA VAL A 140 14.70 10.22 -23.34
C VAL A 140 13.48 9.94 -22.45
N MET A 141 13.69 9.76 -21.15
CA MET A 141 12.63 9.54 -20.18
C MET A 141 12.24 10.84 -19.49
N ASN A 142 10.95 11.18 -19.53
CA ASN A 142 10.41 12.29 -18.75
C ASN A 142 10.06 11.81 -17.34
N LEU A 143 10.95 12.02 -16.38
CA LEU A 143 10.76 11.55 -15.00
C LEU A 143 9.54 12.19 -14.32
N ALA A 144 9.27 13.47 -14.56
CA ALA A 144 8.14 14.15 -13.91
C ALA A 144 6.76 13.55 -14.27
N ALA A 145 6.67 12.94 -15.47
CA ALA A 145 5.45 12.30 -15.96
C ALA A 145 5.50 10.76 -15.88
N THR A 146 6.63 10.17 -15.46
CA THR A 146 6.80 8.72 -15.30
C THR A 146 6.43 8.31 -13.90
N THR A 147 5.42 7.45 -13.75
CA THR A 147 4.99 6.94 -12.43
C THR A 147 5.72 5.66 -12.03
N SER A 148 6.28 4.92 -12.98
CA SER A 148 7.03 3.66 -12.73
C SER A 148 8.47 3.85 -12.26
N GLN A 149 8.86 5.02 -11.77
CA GLN A 149 10.26 5.32 -11.41
C GLN A 149 10.85 4.34 -10.40
N LEU A 150 10.09 4.00 -9.36
CA LEU A 150 10.55 3.06 -8.32
C LEU A 150 10.72 1.64 -8.87
N ILE A 151 9.78 1.19 -9.71
CA ILE A 151 9.83 -0.14 -10.34
C ILE A 151 11.06 -0.24 -11.23
N LEU A 152 11.31 0.77 -12.06
CA LEU A 152 12.47 0.82 -12.95
C LEU A 152 13.80 1.04 -12.21
N GLY A 153 13.76 1.61 -11.01
CA GLY A 153 14.95 2.03 -10.30
C GLY A 153 15.59 3.29 -10.92
N VAL A 154 14.79 4.19 -11.52
CA VAL A 154 15.25 5.43 -12.11
C VAL A 154 15.00 6.62 -11.17
N ASN A 155 15.96 7.54 -11.09
CA ASN A 155 15.85 8.72 -10.25
C ASN A 155 16.38 9.99 -10.92
N THR A 156 17.51 9.90 -11.61
CA THR A 156 18.18 11.06 -12.24
C THR A 156 18.54 10.84 -13.71
N ILE A 157 18.79 9.59 -14.10
CA ILE A 157 19.15 9.25 -15.49
C ILE A 157 17.91 9.36 -16.37
N THR A 158 18.02 10.19 -17.41
CA THR A 158 16.94 10.43 -18.36
C THR A 158 17.28 10.04 -19.80
N ASN A 159 18.58 9.85 -20.09
CA ASN A 159 19.07 9.63 -21.46
C ASN A 159 19.62 8.21 -21.62
N PHE A 160 19.08 7.47 -22.58
CA PHE A 160 19.43 6.10 -22.89
C PHE A 160 19.83 5.98 -24.36
N PRO A 161 21.11 6.25 -24.70
CA PRO A 161 21.58 6.15 -26.07
C PRO A 161 21.71 4.69 -26.51
N PHE A 162 21.59 4.47 -27.82
CA PHE A 162 22.00 3.18 -28.39
C PHE A 162 23.50 2.97 -28.17
N ASN A 163 23.82 1.93 -27.41
CA ASN A 163 25.20 1.52 -27.16
C ASN A 163 25.22 0.02 -26.87
N ALA A 164 25.26 -0.79 -27.92
CA ALA A 164 25.21 -2.25 -27.82
C ALA A 164 26.35 -2.87 -27.01
N GLY A 165 27.51 -2.20 -26.92
CA GLY A 165 28.66 -2.69 -26.16
C GLY A 165 28.72 -2.19 -24.71
N ASN A 166 27.98 -1.13 -24.36
CA ASN A 166 28.01 -0.53 -23.02
C ASN A 166 26.66 0.16 -22.71
N PRO A 167 25.62 -0.61 -22.36
CA PRO A 167 24.30 -0.06 -22.09
C PRO A 167 24.29 0.88 -20.88
N THR A 168 23.45 1.89 -20.91
CA THR A 168 23.24 2.80 -19.78
C THR A 168 22.27 2.15 -18.79
N PHE A 169 22.73 1.96 -17.56
CA PHE A 169 21.93 1.39 -16.46
C PHE A 169 21.17 2.48 -15.70
N MET A 170 20.02 2.10 -15.15
CA MET A 170 19.26 2.92 -14.20
C MET A 170 20.09 3.20 -12.94
N ASP A 171 19.75 4.26 -12.19
CA ASP A 171 20.51 4.71 -11.01
C ASP A 171 20.47 3.70 -9.87
N ARG A 172 19.31 3.07 -9.67
CA ARG A 172 18.99 2.23 -8.53
C ARG A 172 18.56 0.83 -8.98
N PRO A 173 18.59 -0.16 -8.09
CA PRO A 173 17.93 -1.43 -8.34
C PRO A 173 16.43 -1.27 -8.57
N ALA A 174 15.86 -2.13 -9.40
CA ALA A 174 14.43 -2.24 -9.61
C ALA A 174 13.71 -2.64 -8.32
N ASN A 175 12.50 -2.14 -8.10
CA ASN A 175 11.73 -2.43 -6.91
C ASN A 175 10.34 -2.97 -7.27
N PHE A 176 10.13 -4.26 -7.05
CA PHE A 176 8.87 -4.97 -7.26
C PHE A 176 8.17 -5.37 -5.95
N LEU A 177 8.59 -4.81 -4.82
CA LEU A 177 8.05 -5.20 -3.51
C LEU A 177 6.55 -4.89 -3.35
N GLY A 178 6.02 -3.95 -4.15
CA GLY A 178 4.61 -3.57 -4.05
C GLY A 178 4.27 -3.00 -2.68
N VAL A 179 3.24 -3.54 -2.04
CA VAL A 179 2.81 -3.14 -0.70
C VAL A 179 3.69 -3.82 0.35
N VAL A 180 4.52 -3.05 1.05
CA VAL A 180 5.43 -3.54 2.11
C VAL A 180 4.88 -3.29 3.52
N LYS A 181 3.92 -2.37 3.63
CA LYS A 181 3.23 -2.05 4.88
C LYS A 181 1.75 -1.83 4.61
N ILE A 182 0.93 -2.39 5.46
CA ILE A 182 -0.51 -2.16 5.47
C ILE A 182 -0.82 -1.33 6.71
N LYS A 183 -1.30 -0.12 6.51
CA LYS A 183 -1.82 0.74 7.56
C LYS A 183 -3.30 0.44 7.74
N VAL A 184 -3.69 0.10 8.96
CA VAL A 184 -5.08 -0.14 9.32
C VAL A 184 -5.62 1.12 9.98
N SER A 185 -6.64 1.72 9.42
CA SER A 185 -7.26 2.95 9.92
C SER A 185 -8.76 2.81 10.09
N SER A 186 -9.35 3.70 10.91
CA SER A 186 -10.78 3.81 11.12
C SER A 186 -11.15 5.27 11.40
N ASN A 187 -12.12 5.79 10.69
CA ASN A 187 -12.64 7.14 10.93
C ASN A 187 -13.59 7.17 12.14
N ALA A 188 -14.41 6.13 12.31
CA ALA A 188 -15.36 6.02 13.41
C ALA A 188 -14.65 5.86 14.77
N LEU A 189 -13.51 5.17 14.79
CA LEU A 189 -12.74 4.85 15.99
C LEU A 189 -11.49 5.73 16.17
N ALA A 190 -11.32 6.75 15.32
CA ALA A 190 -10.15 7.62 15.35
C ALA A 190 -9.86 8.18 16.74
N GLY A 191 -8.65 7.93 17.21
CA GLY A 191 -8.12 8.41 18.49
C GLY A 191 -7.27 9.67 18.37
N ASP A 192 -6.48 9.95 19.41
CA ASP A 192 -5.53 11.07 19.46
C ASP A 192 -4.13 10.67 18.96
N ASN A 193 -4.04 9.68 18.05
CA ASN A 193 -2.77 9.35 17.43
C ASN A 193 -2.35 10.46 16.47
N TYR A 194 -1.06 10.82 16.50
CA TYR A 194 -0.50 11.83 15.61
C TYR A 194 0.34 11.17 14.54
N ASP A 195 0.11 11.56 13.30
CA ASP A 195 0.99 11.20 12.20
C ASP A 195 2.13 12.21 12.08
N SER A 196 3.38 11.73 12.05
CA SER A 196 4.57 12.56 11.93
C SER A 196 4.73 13.22 10.55
N VAL A 197 4.01 12.73 9.55
CA VAL A 197 4.08 13.28 8.18
C VAL A 197 3.08 14.41 8.00
N SER A 198 1.83 14.20 8.43
CA SER A 198 0.76 15.19 8.26
C SER A 198 0.69 16.20 9.41
N LEU A 199 1.33 15.92 10.56
CA LEU A 199 1.27 16.68 11.82
C LEU A 199 -0.17 16.85 12.35
N ASN A 200 -1.10 16.02 11.89
CA ASN A 200 -2.50 15.99 12.26
C ASN A 200 -2.85 14.74 13.07
N THR A 201 -4.04 14.74 13.67
CA THR A 201 -4.59 13.55 14.29
C THR A 201 -4.78 12.46 13.25
N SER A 202 -4.21 11.29 13.51
CA SER A 202 -4.25 10.15 12.59
C SER A 202 -5.44 9.25 12.92
N THR A 203 -6.08 8.74 11.89
CA THR A 203 -7.08 7.67 11.96
C THR A 203 -6.44 6.28 12.08
N LEU A 204 -5.10 6.23 12.12
CA LEU A 204 -4.32 5.01 12.16
C LEU A 204 -4.55 4.24 13.48
N ILE A 205 -4.92 2.98 13.36
CA ILE A 205 -5.03 2.04 14.48
C ILE A 205 -3.72 1.27 14.65
N ASP A 206 -3.22 0.68 13.55
CA ASP A 206 -2.00 -0.13 13.57
C ASP A 206 -1.33 -0.18 12.19
N THR A 207 -0.09 -0.69 12.18
CA THR A 207 0.68 -0.90 10.94
C THR A 207 1.20 -2.33 10.90
N ILE A 208 0.85 -3.03 9.84
CA ILE A 208 1.19 -4.43 9.60
C ILE A 208 2.27 -4.49 8.52
N SER A 209 3.42 -5.09 8.83
CA SER A 209 4.44 -5.36 7.82
C SER A 209 4.06 -6.58 7.00
N THR A 210 4.09 -6.46 5.68
CA THR A 210 3.79 -7.58 4.80
C THR A 210 5.06 -8.40 4.58
N THR A 211 4.94 -9.71 4.73
CA THR A 211 5.97 -10.69 4.38
C THR A 211 5.48 -11.65 3.29
N ALA A 212 4.22 -11.49 2.89
CA ALA A 212 3.60 -12.36 1.90
C ALA A 212 4.12 -12.06 0.50
N THR A 213 4.42 -13.12 -0.23
CA THR A 213 4.57 -13.05 -1.69
C THR A 213 3.22 -12.78 -2.33
N SER A 214 3.21 -12.32 -3.59
CA SER A 214 1.97 -12.14 -4.37
C SER A 214 1.07 -13.37 -4.25
N PHE A 215 -0.22 -13.12 -4.01
CA PHE A 215 -1.26 -14.15 -3.76
C PHE A 215 -1.07 -15.00 -2.49
N GLY A 216 -0.16 -14.62 -1.60
CA GLY A 216 -0.02 -15.23 -0.28
C GLY A 216 -1.01 -14.65 0.74
N LEU A 217 -0.84 -15.04 1.99
CA LEU A 217 -1.60 -14.53 3.13
C LEU A 217 -0.67 -13.82 4.09
N THR A 218 -0.94 -12.56 4.39
CA THR A 218 -0.29 -11.85 5.48
C THR A 218 -1.01 -12.19 6.77
N ILE A 219 -0.30 -12.87 7.69
CA ILE A 219 -0.81 -13.20 9.01
C ILE A 219 -0.16 -12.24 10.01
N TYR A 220 -0.97 -11.50 10.73
CA TYR A 220 -0.56 -10.58 11.76
C TYR A 220 -1.06 -11.02 13.13
N ASN A 221 -0.16 -11.04 14.09
CA ASN A 221 -0.47 -11.22 15.51
C ASN A 221 0.10 -10.03 16.27
N SER A 222 -0.76 -9.31 16.96
CA SER A 222 -0.38 -8.08 17.65
C SER A 222 0.51 -8.35 18.85
N LEU A 223 1.41 -7.40 19.11
CA LEU A 223 2.19 -7.33 20.35
C LEU A 223 1.45 -6.56 21.47
N GLY A 224 0.13 -6.38 21.34
CA GLY A 224 -0.70 -5.70 22.36
C GLY A 224 -0.68 -4.17 22.29
N ARG A 225 -0.44 -3.61 21.09
CA ARG A 225 -0.56 -2.16 20.90
C ARG A 225 -2.02 -1.74 21.00
N GLU A 226 -2.30 -0.79 21.90
CA GLU A 226 -3.64 -0.23 22.10
C GLU A 226 -3.70 1.19 21.55
N SER A 227 -4.82 1.53 20.89
CA SER A 227 -5.15 2.87 20.44
C SER A 227 -6.35 3.41 21.21
N PHE A 228 -6.28 4.67 21.65
CA PHE A 228 -7.40 5.32 22.31
C PHE A 228 -8.53 5.63 21.33
N VAL A 229 -9.78 5.40 21.76
CA VAL A 229 -10.98 5.68 20.98
C VAL A 229 -11.67 6.91 21.53
N LYS A 230 -11.93 7.89 20.65
CA LYS A 230 -12.65 9.11 21.00
C LYS A 230 -14.16 8.92 21.14
N ALA A 231 -14.71 7.96 20.43
CA ALA A 231 -16.14 7.74 20.38
C ALA A 231 -16.71 7.46 21.76
N LYS A 232 -17.80 8.15 22.11
CA LYS A 232 -18.56 7.91 23.36
C LYS A 232 -19.41 6.65 23.27
N ARG A 233 -19.75 6.25 22.05
CA ARG A 233 -20.53 5.06 21.74
C ARG A 233 -19.92 4.41 20.52
N ILE A 234 -19.74 3.11 20.55
CA ILE A 234 -19.25 2.32 19.44
C ILE A 234 -20.42 1.43 18.99
N ASP A 235 -21.03 1.79 17.89
CA ASP A 235 -22.10 1.05 17.20
C ASP A 235 -21.74 0.77 15.74
N GLU A 236 -20.68 1.38 15.25
CA GLU A 236 -20.10 1.14 13.95
C GLU A 236 -18.57 0.93 14.08
N ILE A 237 -18.03 0.04 13.31
CA ILE A 237 -16.59 -0.12 13.10
C ILE A 237 -16.33 -0.06 11.61
N ASP A 238 -15.64 0.98 11.17
CA ASP A 238 -15.09 1.06 9.82
C ASP A 238 -13.61 0.65 9.84
N ILE A 239 -13.20 -0.10 8.84
CA ILE A 239 -11.80 -0.49 8.65
C ILE A 239 -11.38 -0.12 7.24
N GLN A 240 -10.26 0.58 7.14
CA GLN A 240 -9.62 0.93 5.88
C GLN A 240 -8.18 0.46 5.87
N LEU A 241 -7.78 -0.20 4.79
CA LEU A 241 -6.43 -0.68 4.57
C LEU A 241 -5.75 0.23 3.55
N HIS A 242 -4.65 0.84 3.94
CA HIS A 242 -3.84 1.70 3.09
C HIS A 242 -2.43 1.10 2.94
N ASP A 243 -1.78 1.42 1.86
CA ASP A 243 -0.38 1.09 1.64
C ASP A 243 0.56 2.06 2.39
N GLN A 244 1.86 1.92 2.17
CA GLN A 244 2.88 2.80 2.74
C GLN A 244 2.79 4.26 2.30
N ASN A 245 2.08 4.55 1.21
CA ASN A 245 1.90 5.88 0.61
C ASN A 245 0.55 6.50 0.96
N ASP A 246 -0.23 5.88 1.87
CA ASP A 246 -1.60 6.25 2.25
C ASP A 246 -2.65 6.05 1.16
N GLU A 247 -2.34 5.27 0.11
CA GLU A 247 -3.31 4.89 -0.90
C GLU A 247 -4.13 3.68 -0.44
N VAL A 248 -5.44 3.70 -0.68
CA VAL A 248 -6.32 2.56 -0.36
C VAL A 248 -5.91 1.36 -1.20
N ILE A 249 -5.59 0.27 -0.53
CA ILE A 249 -5.17 -0.97 -1.19
C ILE A 249 -6.32 -1.52 -2.02
N ASP A 250 -6.06 -1.80 -3.29
CA ASP A 250 -6.99 -2.49 -4.17
C ASP A 250 -6.82 -4.01 -3.99
N CYS A 251 -7.48 -4.56 -2.99
CA CYS A 251 -7.50 -6.00 -2.78
C CYS A 251 -8.41 -6.63 -3.84
N LEU A 252 -7.80 -7.39 -4.75
CA LEU A 252 -8.54 -8.24 -5.67
C LEU A 252 -9.17 -9.36 -4.85
N LEU A 253 -10.42 -9.20 -4.53
CA LEU A 253 -11.16 -10.28 -3.91
C LEU A 253 -11.52 -11.30 -4.96
N TYR A 254 -11.25 -12.55 -4.63
CA TYR A 254 -11.92 -13.66 -5.26
C TYR A 254 -13.42 -13.41 -5.16
N THR A 255 -14.02 -12.88 -6.21
CA THR A 255 -15.42 -13.09 -6.46
C THR A 255 -15.52 -14.57 -6.80
N SER A 256 -15.80 -15.38 -5.79
CA SER A 256 -16.28 -16.73 -6.04
C SER A 256 -17.71 -16.61 -6.57
N ASP A 257 -17.84 -16.17 -7.80
CA ASP A 257 -18.99 -16.43 -8.63
C ASP A 257 -18.76 -17.83 -9.22
N ALA A 258 -19.18 -18.81 -8.48
CA ALA A 258 -19.43 -20.16 -8.95
C ALA A 258 -20.90 -20.48 -8.68
#